data_8dd9544585f282ab25e7e2999b8358de
#
_entry.id   8dd9544585f282ab25e7e2999b8358de
#
_cell.length_a   1.000
_cell.length_b   1.000
_cell.length_c   1.000
_cell.angle_alpha   90.00
_cell.angle_beta   90.00
_cell.angle_gamma   90.00
#
_symmetry.space_group_name_H-M   'P 1'
#
loop_
_entity.id
_entity.type
_entity.pdbx_description
1 polymer ?
#
loop_
_entity_poly.entity_id
_entity_poly.type
_entity_poly.pdbx_seq_one_letter_code
_entity_poly.pdbx_strand_id
1 'polypeptide(L)'
;MCDISSILKEVYAANAVALIPGGGTYAMEAVARQIAVNKRVMVLRNGWFSYRWSQIFEAGSIPSSEIVIKARRSGNGPKAAFAPMQIKEVIAKISAEQPDVVFAPHVETSSGIILPDDYLKAISDAVHSYGGLFVLDCIASGCAWVNMRTTGVDFIISAPQKGWSASPSAGMVMMSKAGLTAVRTNQSNSFSVDLGKWLSIMEAYENGGGHAYHATMPTDALTSFRDTMIETRAYGFEKLAAAQWEQGNRVRAALASRGIVSVAEEGFGAPGVVVSFADTPEMQTGKPFAAVGLQVAAGVPLQCDEGPEYRSFRLGLFGLDKLYDVDASVARLEAALDQILAA
;
A
#
# COMPACT_ATOMS: atom_id res chain seq x y z
N MET A 1 17.09 12.90 8.13
CA MET A 1 15.78 13.53 7.87
C MET A 1 15.75 14.16 6.48
N CYS A 2 16.60 15.13 6.14
CA CYS A 2 16.57 15.83 4.84
C CYS A 2 16.73 14.91 3.63
N ASP A 3 17.66 13.94 3.67
CA ASP A 3 17.82 12.97 2.56
C ASP A 3 16.55 12.14 2.36
N ILE A 4 15.95 11.64 3.44
CA ILE A 4 14.71 10.86 3.38
C ILE A 4 13.59 11.71 2.74
N SER A 5 13.41 12.95 3.21
CA SER A 5 12.40 13.85 2.64
C SER A 5 12.66 14.14 1.16
N SER A 6 13.90 14.45 0.79
CA SER A 6 14.28 14.75 -0.59
C SER A 6 13.97 13.57 -1.53
N ILE A 7 14.35 12.36 -1.13
CA ILE A 7 14.12 11.14 -1.94
C ILE A 7 12.62 10.83 -2.06
N LEU A 8 11.85 10.98 -0.99
CA LEU A 8 10.40 10.78 -1.03
C LEU A 8 9.69 11.82 -1.90
N LYS A 9 10.11 13.10 -1.81
CA LYS A 9 9.59 14.16 -2.69
C LYS A 9 9.92 13.90 -4.17
N GLU A 10 11.10 13.37 -4.44
CA GLU A 10 11.53 13.01 -5.79
C GLU A 10 10.67 11.89 -6.38
N VAL A 11 10.63 10.74 -5.71
CA VAL A 11 10.01 9.52 -6.27
C VAL A 11 8.48 9.62 -6.36
N TYR A 12 7.82 10.28 -5.40
CA TYR A 12 6.36 10.44 -5.40
C TYR A 12 5.88 11.77 -5.99
N ALA A 13 6.80 12.65 -6.39
CA ALA A 13 6.50 14.03 -6.83
C ALA A 13 5.71 14.85 -5.79
N ALA A 14 6.00 14.62 -4.50
CA ALA A 14 5.29 15.21 -3.37
C ALA A 14 5.74 16.65 -3.07
N ASN A 15 4.85 17.44 -2.45
CA ASN A 15 5.15 18.81 -2.01
C ASN A 15 5.70 18.84 -0.58
N ALA A 16 5.25 17.96 0.29
CA ALA A 16 5.69 17.86 1.67
C ALA A 16 5.74 16.40 2.13
N VAL A 17 6.52 16.13 3.17
CA VAL A 17 6.70 14.80 3.76
C VAL A 17 6.65 14.91 5.28
N ALA A 18 6.01 13.94 5.93
CA ALA A 18 6.12 13.74 7.37
C ALA A 18 6.49 12.28 7.67
N LEU A 19 7.29 12.08 8.72
CA LEU A 19 7.63 10.76 9.25
C LEU A 19 6.97 10.58 10.61
N ILE A 20 6.24 9.50 10.80
CA ILE A 20 5.55 9.16 12.05
C ILE A 20 6.25 7.94 12.65
N PRO A 21 6.73 7.95 13.91
CA PRO A 21 7.34 6.80 14.54
C PRO A 21 6.42 5.58 14.55
N GLY A 22 6.97 4.40 14.27
CA GLY A 22 6.21 3.13 14.26
C GLY A 22 6.22 2.47 12.89
N GLY A 23 5.16 2.59 12.13
CA GLY A 23 5.05 1.95 10.81
C GLY A 23 3.87 2.48 10.02
N GLY A 24 3.56 1.85 8.89
CA GLY A 24 2.49 2.30 8.00
C GLY A 24 1.12 2.44 8.68
N THR A 25 0.76 1.53 9.59
CA THR A 25 -0.50 1.63 10.35
C THR A 25 -0.60 2.91 11.19
N TYR A 26 0.51 3.35 11.79
CA TYR A 26 0.56 4.62 12.53
C TYR A 26 0.38 5.82 11.60
N ALA A 27 0.93 5.77 10.38
CA ALA A 27 0.71 6.80 9.38
C ALA A 27 -0.75 6.81 8.86
N MET A 28 -1.38 5.64 8.68
CA MET A 28 -2.82 5.56 8.38
C MET A 28 -3.63 6.27 9.46
N GLU A 29 -3.40 5.94 10.72
CA GLU A 29 -4.11 6.58 11.84
C GLU A 29 -3.81 8.06 11.96
N ALA A 30 -2.55 8.50 11.72
CA ALA A 30 -2.16 9.90 11.70
C ALA A 30 -2.95 10.71 10.66
N VAL A 31 -3.04 10.19 9.43
CA VAL A 31 -3.83 10.83 8.35
C VAL A 31 -5.32 10.85 8.71
N ALA A 32 -5.88 9.73 9.17
CA ALA A 32 -7.29 9.66 9.56
C ALA A 32 -7.65 10.70 10.64
N ARG A 33 -6.84 10.77 11.71
CA ARG A 33 -7.05 11.70 12.83
C ARG A 33 -6.81 13.16 12.47
N GLN A 34 -6.06 13.42 11.40
CA GLN A 34 -5.79 14.79 10.94
C GLN A 34 -6.89 15.34 10.04
N ILE A 35 -7.43 14.51 9.11
CA ILE A 35 -8.29 15.03 8.05
C ILE A 35 -9.68 14.42 7.97
N ALA A 36 -9.96 13.35 8.74
CA ALA A 36 -11.24 12.64 8.66
C ALA A 36 -12.13 12.83 9.90
N VAL A 37 -11.70 13.58 10.91
CA VAL A 37 -12.49 13.79 12.15
C VAL A 37 -13.79 14.53 11.82
N ASN A 38 -14.92 13.89 12.19
CA ASN A 38 -16.29 14.38 11.92
C ASN A 38 -16.60 14.59 10.43
N LYS A 39 -15.84 13.94 9.54
CA LYS A 39 -16.04 14.00 8.09
C LYS A 39 -16.82 12.80 7.60
N ARG A 40 -17.41 12.94 6.43
CA ARG A 40 -17.99 11.84 5.67
C ARG A 40 -16.88 11.20 4.83
N VAL A 41 -16.63 9.91 5.00
CA VAL A 41 -15.54 9.22 4.31
C VAL A 41 -16.04 8.09 3.42
N MET A 42 -15.25 7.76 2.40
CA MET A 42 -15.48 6.59 1.56
C MET A 42 -14.20 5.73 1.52
N VAL A 43 -14.35 4.42 1.67
CA VAL A 43 -13.25 3.45 1.62
C VAL A 43 -13.45 2.50 0.46
N LEU A 44 -12.48 2.45 -0.45
CA LEU A 44 -12.36 1.34 -1.40
C LEU A 44 -11.70 0.17 -0.67
N ARG A 45 -12.48 -0.91 -0.45
CA ARG A 45 -12.02 -2.12 0.23
C ARG A 45 -11.74 -3.21 -0.79
N ASN A 46 -10.45 -3.41 -1.11
CA ASN A 46 -10.01 -4.48 -2.00
C ASN A 46 -9.52 -5.71 -1.24
N GLY A 47 -9.56 -5.65 0.10
CA GLY A 47 -9.20 -6.75 0.98
C GLY A 47 -8.98 -6.33 2.44
N TRP A 48 -8.30 -7.21 3.20
CA TRP A 48 -8.09 -7.08 4.64
C TRP A 48 -7.31 -5.83 5.05
N PHE A 49 -6.32 -5.40 4.25
CA PHE A 49 -5.49 -4.27 4.64
C PHE A 49 -6.18 -2.93 4.38
N SER A 50 -7.04 -2.82 3.38
CA SER A 50 -7.92 -1.67 3.20
C SER A 50 -9.11 -1.67 4.19
N TYR A 51 -9.54 -2.83 4.71
CA TYR A 51 -10.47 -2.91 5.84
C TYR A 51 -9.92 -2.25 7.12
N ARG A 52 -8.60 -2.17 7.25
CA ARG A 52 -7.96 -1.49 8.39
C ARG A 52 -8.40 -0.03 8.53
N TRP A 53 -8.73 0.66 7.46
CA TRP A 53 -9.30 2.00 7.54
C TRP A 53 -10.58 2.01 8.39
N SER A 54 -11.53 1.11 8.11
CA SER A 54 -12.77 0.97 8.90
C SER A 54 -12.46 0.65 10.37
N GLN A 55 -11.50 -0.23 10.64
CA GLN A 55 -11.09 -0.57 12.01
C GLN A 55 -10.50 0.65 12.75
N ILE A 56 -9.65 1.46 12.09
CA ILE A 56 -9.10 2.70 12.65
C ILE A 56 -10.22 3.70 12.93
N PHE A 57 -11.15 3.85 12.00
CA PHE A 57 -12.29 4.76 12.14
C PHE A 57 -13.20 4.38 13.30
N GLU A 58 -13.53 3.10 13.42
CA GLU A 58 -14.34 2.57 14.51
C GLU A 58 -13.65 2.74 15.87
N ALA A 59 -12.38 2.30 15.98
CA ALA A 59 -11.59 2.37 17.22
C ALA A 59 -11.44 3.82 17.74
N GLY A 60 -11.32 4.78 16.84
CA GLY A 60 -11.13 6.19 17.18
C GLY A 60 -12.40 7.02 17.14
N SER A 61 -13.55 6.47 16.73
CA SER A 61 -14.78 7.22 16.44
C SER A 61 -14.49 8.45 15.57
N ILE A 62 -13.72 8.26 14.47
CA ILE A 62 -13.08 9.36 13.75
C ILE A 62 -14.07 10.06 12.80
N PRO A 63 -14.65 9.39 11.76
CA PRO A 63 -15.57 10.04 10.84
C PRO A 63 -16.98 10.13 11.40
N SER A 64 -17.78 11.02 10.84
CA SER A 64 -19.21 11.09 11.11
C SER A 64 -19.99 9.97 10.40
N SER A 65 -19.50 9.52 9.25
CA SER A 65 -20.07 8.40 8.50
C SER A 65 -19.03 7.77 7.57
N GLU A 66 -19.18 6.48 7.33
CA GLU A 66 -18.32 5.70 6.42
C GLU A 66 -19.16 5.03 5.34
N ILE A 67 -18.70 5.13 4.10
CA ILE A 67 -19.23 4.42 2.94
C ILE A 67 -18.17 3.45 2.46
N VAL A 68 -18.50 2.16 2.32
CA VAL A 68 -17.56 1.13 1.89
C VAL A 68 -17.92 0.61 0.51
N ILE A 69 -16.93 0.64 -0.39
CA ILE A 69 -17.00 0.04 -1.73
C ILE A 69 -16.08 -1.17 -1.75
N LYS A 70 -16.65 -2.37 -1.89
CA LYS A 70 -15.90 -3.62 -1.85
C LYS A 70 -15.46 -4.09 -3.24
N ALA A 71 -14.30 -4.75 -3.33
CA ALA A 71 -13.94 -5.56 -4.48
C ALA A 71 -14.98 -6.64 -4.73
N ARG A 72 -15.11 -7.08 -5.97
CA ARG A 72 -16.11 -8.06 -6.39
C ARG A 72 -15.46 -9.26 -7.05
N ARG A 73 -16.10 -10.42 -6.91
CA ARG A 73 -15.74 -11.59 -7.71
C ARG A 73 -16.11 -11.37 -9.17
N SER A 74 -15.21 -11.78 -10.07
CA SER A 74 -15.38 -11.69 -11.52
C SER A 74 -16.19 -12.87 -12.10
N GLY A 75 -16.67 -13.79 -11.26
CA GLY A 75 -17.44 -14.96 -11.66
C GLY A 75 -18.04 -15.72 -10.48
N ASN A 76 -18.72 -16.83 -10.77
CA ASN A 76 -19.49 -17.61 -9.78
C ASN A 76 -18.72 -18.82 -9.21
N GLY A 77 -17.51 -19.11 -9.68
CA GLY A 77 -16.72 -20.26 -9.21
C GLY A 77 -16.06 -20.02 -7.86
N PRO A 78 -15.71 -21.09 -7.11
CA PRO A 78 -15.06 -20.96 -5.80
C PRO A 78 -13.69 -20.27 -5.87
N LYS A 79 -13.00 -20.36 -7.01
CA LYS A 79 -11.74 -19.69 -7.32
C LYS A 79 -11.92 -18.54 -8.34
N ALA A 80 -13.13 -17.96 -8.44
CA ALA A 80 -13.31 -16.75 -9.26
C ALA A 80 -12.47 -15.61 -8.68
N ALA A 81 -11.70 -14.97 -9.54
CA ALA A 81 -10.82 -13.87 -9.16
C ALA A 81 -11.61 -12.68 -8.61
N PHE A 82 -10.89 -11.79 -7.92
CA PHE A 82 -11.45 -10.53 -7.42
C PHE A 82 -10.88 -9.35 -8.20
N ALA A 83 -11.75 -8.40 -8.52
CA ALA A 83 -11.40 -7.13 -9.12
C ALA A 83 -11.90 -5.96 -8.25
N PRO A 84 -11.29 -4.78 -8.33
CA PRO A 84 -11.90 -3.58 -7.73
C PRO A 84 -13.27 -3.33 -8.37
N MET A 85 -14.13 -2.57 -7.71
CA MET A 85 -15.39 -2.13 -8.33
C MET A 85 -15.07 -1.41 -9.66
N GLN A 86 -15.94 -1.55 -10.66
CA GLN A 86 -15.72 -0.85 -11.93
C GLN A 86 -15.61 0.65 -11.72
N ILE A 87 -14.61 1.30 -12.34
CA ILE A 87 -14.32 2.73 -12.11
C ILE A 87 -15.53 3.64 -12.34
N LYS A 88 -16.34 3.34 -13.33
CA LYS A 88 -17.58 4.11 -13.61
C LYS A 88 -18.56 4.08 -12.45
N GLU A 89 -18.69 2.93 -11.76
CA GLU A 89 -19.56 2.79 -10.58
C GLU A 89 -18.96 3.52 -9.38
N VAL A 90 -17.64 3.49 -9.21
CA VAL A 90 -16.94 4.25 -8.16
C VAL A 90 -17.17 5.74 -8.34
N ILE A 91 -16.96 6.27 -9.56
CA ILE A 91 -17.19 7.68 -9.87
C ILE A 91 -18.64 8.08 -9.62
N ALA A 92 -19.61 7.25 -10.06
CA ALA A 92 -21.01 7.50 -9.82
C ALA A 92 -21.35 7.58 -8.31
N LYS A 93 -20.77 6.69 -7.48
CA LYS A 93 -20.92 6.73 -6.03
C LYS A 93 -20.25 7.96 -5.40
N ILE A 94 -19.03 8.31 -5.81
CA ILE A 94 -18.35 9.52 -5.34
C ILE A 94 -19.19 10.76 -5.65
N SER A 95 -19.71 10.87 -6.87
CA SER A 95 -20.54 12.02 -7.29
C SER A 95 -21.87 12.10 -6.54
N ALA A 96 -22.50 10.96 -6.25
CA ALA A 96 -23.77 10.91 -5.53
C ALA A 96 -23.61 11.18 -4.03
N GLU A 97 -22.57 10.65 -3.43
CA GLU A 97 -22.36 10.67 -1.98
C GLU A 97 -21.49 11.84 -1.52
N GLN A 98 -20.68 12.41 -2.38
CA GLN A 98 -19.75 13.52 -2.14
C GLN A 98 -18.99 13.39 -0.79
N PRO A 99 -18.22 12.30 -0.57
CA PRO A 99 -17.46 12.15 0.67
C PRO A 99 -16.38 13.23 0.78
N ASP A 100 -16.14 13.78 1.97
CA ASP A 100 -15.05 14.74 2.21
C ASP A 100 -13.68 14.13 1.89
N VAL A 101 -13.52 12.83 2.17
CA VAL A 101 -12.26 12.10 1.95
C VAL A 101 -12.53 10.70 1.41
N VAL A 102 -11.82 10.34 0.33
CA VAL A 102 -11.79 8.97 -0.20
C VAL A 102 -10.48 8.29 0.18
N PHE A 103 -10.55 7.05 0.65
CA PHE A 103 -9.40 6.22 1.03
C PHE A 103 -9.36 4.98 0.13
N ALA A 104 -8.19 4.64 -0.39
CA ALA A 104 -8.00 3.43 -1.18
C ALA A 104 -6.63 2.79 -0.94
N PRO A 105 -6.49 1.46 -1.08
CA PRO A 105 -5.19 0.83 -1.22
C PRO A 105 -4.71 1.01 -2.67
N HIS A 106 -3.45 1.37 -2.87
CA HIS A 106 -2.81 1.21 -4.19
C HIS A 106 -2.61 -0.28 -4.48
N VAL A 107 -1.95 -0.97 -3.56
CA VAL A 107 -1.82 -2.43 -3.58
C VAL A 107 -2.46 -3.03 -2.34
N GLU A 108 -3.44 -3.90 -2.56
CA GLU A 108 -4.06 -4.67 -1.49
C GLU A 108 -3.29 -5.97 -1.26
N THR A 109 -2.63 -6.08 -0.11
CA THR A 109 -1.74 -7.20 0.21
C THR A 109 -2.48 -8.54 0.36
N SER A 110 -3.75 -8.53 0.71
CA SER A 110 -4.53 -9.76 0.94
C SER A 110 -5.12 -10.38 -0.32
N SER A 111 -5.36 -9.58 -1.35
CA SER A 111 -5.89 -10.02 -2.65
C SER A 111 -4.89 -9.94 -3.79
N GLY A 112 -3.80 -9.20 -3.63
CA GLY A 112 -2.83 -8.93 -4.71
C GLY A 112 -3.37 -7.98 -5.79
N ILE A 113 -4.43 -7.22 -5.48
CA ILE A 113 -5.01 -6.24 -6.40
C ILE A 113 -4.19 -4.95 -6.35
N ILE A 114 -3.89 -4.38 -7.52
CA ILE A 114 -3.37 -3.02 -7.69
C ILE A 114 -4.40 -2.15 -8.41
N LEU A 115 -4.50 -0.87 -8.03
CA LEU A 115 -5.27 0.13 -8.75
C LEU A 115 -4.35 0.84 -9.77
N PRO A 116 -4.61 0.76 -11.08
CA PRO A 116 -3.81 1.44 -12.11
C PRO A 116 -3.89 2.97 -12.00
N ASP A 117 -2.91 3.67 -12.57
CA ASP A 117 -2.81 5.14 -12.49
C ASP A 117 -4.03 5.87 -13.09
N ASP A 118 -4.62 5.35 -14.16
CA ASP A 118 -5.85 5.90 -14.77
C ASP A 118 -7.05 5.74 -13.83
N TYR A 119 -7.11 4.64 -13.07
CA TYR A 119 -8.13 4.43 -12.06
C TYR A 119 -7.96 5.42 -10.89
N LEU A 120 -6.72 5.63 -10.42
CA LEU A 120 -6.39 6.62 -9.39
C LEU A 120 -6.74 8.04 -9.85
N LYS A 121 -6.37 8.39 -11.09
CA LYS A 121 -6.67 9.69 -11.70
C LYS A 121 -8.17 9.96 -11.75
N ALA A 122 -8.95 8.97 -12.17
CA ALA A 122 -10.39 9.11 -12.26
C ALA A 122 -11.07 9.34 -10.89
N ILE A 123 -10.58 8.68 -9.82
CA ILE A 123 -11.03 8.95 -8.44
C ILE A 123 -10.66 10.38 -8.03
N SER A 124 -9.41 10.79 -8.27
CA SER A 124 -8.94 12.13 -7.92
C SER A 124 -9.80 13.22 -8.60
N ASP A 125 -10.02 13.07 -9.89
CA ASP A 125 -10.84 14.04 -10.66
C ASP A 125 -12.28 14.12 -10.11
N ALA A 126 -12.86 12.97 -9.78
CA ALA A 126 -14.21 12.92 -9.23
C ALA A 126 -14.30 13.59 -7.85
N VAL A 127 -13.39 13.28 -6.93
CA VAL A 127 -13.41 13.82 -5.57
C VAL A 127 -13.03 15.30 -5.53
N HIS A 128 -12.11 15.73 -6.38
CA HIS A 128 -11.69 17.13 -6.47
C HIS A 128 -12.77 18.03 -7.08
N SER A 129 -13.71 17.51 -7.87
CA SER A 129 -14.76 18.30 -8.52
C SER A 129 -15.64 19.07 -7.52
N TYR A 130 -15.68 18.65 -6.26
CA TYR A 130 -16.39 19.33 -5.17
C TYR A 130 -15.51 19.69 -3.97
N GLY A 131 -14.18 19.56 -4.09
CA GLY A 131 -13.19 19.97 -3.08
C GLY A 131 -12.88 18.91 -2.01
N GLY A 132 -13.23 17.65 -2.24
CA GLY A 132 -12.81 16.52 -1.38
C GLY A 132 -11.35 16.14 -1.57
N LEU A 133 -10.85 15.19 -0.78
CA LEU A 133 -9.46 14.73 -0.76
C LEU A 133 -9.34 13.23 -1.07
N PHE A 134 -8.21 12.82 -1.65
CA PHE A 134 -7.91 11.43 -1.93
C PHE A 134 -6.66 10.95 -1.21
N VAL A 135 -6.80 9.89 -0.39
CA VAL A 135 -5.74 9.22 0.39
C VAL A 135 -5.46 7.85 -0.20
N LEU A 136 -4.21 7.58 -0.53
CA LEU A 136 -3.76 6.32 -1.11
C LEU A 136 -2.77 5.60 -0.18
N ASP A 137 -3.09 4.37 0.19
CA ASP A 137 -2.19 3.49 0.91
C ASP A 137 -1.26 2.76 -0.07
N CYS A 138 -0.01 3.22 -0.13
CA CYS A 138 1.07 2.63 -0.92
C CYS A 138 2.04 1.78 -0.08
N ILE A 139 1.66 1.33 1.12
CA ILE A 139 2.54 0.54 2.00
C ILE A 139 3.02 -0.72 1.28
N ALA A 140 2.16 -1.39 0.53
CA ALA A 140 2.48 -2.63 -0.16
C ALA A 140 2.76 -2.46 -1.67
N SER A 141 2.99 -1.24 -2.14
CA SER A 141 3.20 -0.97 -3.57
C SER A 141 4.54 -1.50 -4.13
N GLY A 142 5.48 -1.84 -3.24
CA GLY A 142 6.82 -2.22 -3.70
C GLY A 142 7.50 -1.05 -4.42
N CYS A 143 8.10 -1.34 -5.55
CA CYS A 143 8.68 -0.34 -6.45
C CYS A 143 7.71 0.13 -7.54
N ALA A 144 6.40 -0.13 -7.41
CA ALA A 144 5.38 0.51 -8.25
C ALA A 144 5.09 1.91 -7.70
N TRP A 145 5.93 2.86 -8.10
CA TRP A 145 5.88 4.24 -7.62
C TRP A 145 4.68 4.99 -8.20
N VAL A 146 3.97 5.74 -7.34
CA VAL A 146 2.83 6.57 -7.74
C VAL A 146 3.27 8.02 -7.83
N ASN A 147 3.10 8.65 -8.98
CA ASN A 147 3.37 10.06 -9.14
C ASN A 147 2.13 10.88 -8.76
N MET A 148 2.21 11.63 -7.64
CA MET A 148 1.09 12.41 -7.12
C MET A 148 0.61 13.52 -8.08
N ARG A 149 1.50 14.07 -8.92
CA ARG A 149 1.11 15.15 -9.86
C ARG A 149 0.28 14.63 -11.03
N THR A 150 0.59 13.43 -11.51
CA THR A 150 -0.14 12.84 -12.65
C THR A 150 -1.43 12.14 -12.21
N THR A 151 -1.42 11.50 -11.04
CA THR A 151 -2.59 10.78 -10.51
C THR A 151 -3.56 11.67 -9.74
N GLY A 152 -3.09 12.83 -9.23
CA GLY A 152 -3.90 13.74 -8.44
C GLY A 152 -4.09 13.32 -6.97
N VAL A 153 -3.43 12.27 -6.50
CA VAL A 153 -3.51 11.81 -5.11
C VAL A 153 -3.03 12.89 -4.13
N ASP A 154 -3.76 13.13 -3.03
CA ASP A 154 -3.44 14.17 -2.05
C ASP A 154 -2.56 13.68 -0.91
N PHE A 155 -2.71 12.43 -0.51
CA PHE A 155 -1.89 11.78 0.50
C PHE A 155 -1.44 10.40 0.03
N ILE A 156 -0.15 10.14 0.07
CA ILE A 156 0.40 8.79 -0.09
C ILE A 156 0.97 8.35 1.26
N ILE A 157 0.64 7.13 1.67
CA ILE A 157 1.20 6.49 2.86
C ILE A 157 2.11 5.35 2.41
N SER A 158 3.31 5.26 3.00
CA SER A 158 4.26 4.20 2.74
C SER A 158 5.00 3.77 4.01
N ALA A 159 5.82 2.74 3.92
CA ALA A 159 6.60 2.23 5.05
C ALA A 159 7.92 1.59 4.58
N PRO A 160 8.99 1.62 5.42
CA PRO A 160 10.33 1.20 5.01
C PRO A 160 10.46 -0.30 4.66
N GLN A 161 9.73 -1.17 5.36
CA GLN A 161 9.92 -2.63 5.32
C GLN A 161 9.30 -3.35 4.11
N LYS A 162 8.84 -2.62 3.11
CA LYS A 162 8.26 -3.15 1.87
C LYS A 162 9.15 -2.75 0.68
N GLY A 163 8.70 -1.87 -0.18
CA GLY A 163 9.44 -1.45 -1.37
C GLY A 163 10.81 -0.82 -1.11
N TRP A 164 11.02 -0.27 0.08
CA TRP A 164 12.29 0.36 0.44
C TRP A 164 13.33 -0.59 1.04
N SER A 165 13.00 -1.87 1.23
CA SER A 165 13.93 -2.93 1.68
C SER A 165 14.64 -2.65 3.00
N ALA A 166 14.06 -1.82 3.86
CA ALA A 166 14.62 -1.45 5.17
C ALA A 166 13.82 -2.06 6.33
N SER A 167 14.33 -1.95 7.54
CA SER A 167 13.61 -2.36 8.75
C SER A 167 12.42 -1.43 9.03
N PRO A 168 11.32 -1.93 9.63
CA PRO A 168 10.22 -1.09 10.05
C PRO A 168 10.68 -0.08 11.11
N SER A 169 10.42 1.20 10.88
CA SER A 169 10.89 2.28 11.75
C SER A 169 9.92 3.46 11.83
N ALA A 170 9.29 3.80 10.71
CA ALA A 170 8.35 4.91 10.61
C ALA A 170 7.28 4.64 9.58
N GLY A 171 6.14 5.31 9.72
CA GLY A 171 5.21 5.53 8.63
C GLY A 171 5.57 6.82 7.89
N MET A 172 5.52 6.80 6.59
CA MET A 172 5.81 7.94 5.73
C MET A 172 4.51 8.48 5.16
N VAL A 173 4.32 9.80 5.24
CA VAL A 173 3.18 10.49 4.64
C VAL A 173 3.71 11.55 3.68
N MET A 174 3.45 11.36 2.39
CA MET A 174 3.72 12.30 1.32
C MET A 174 2.44 13.07 1.02
N MET A 175 2.55 14.38 0.79
CA MET A 175 1.41 15.29 0.64
C MET A 175 1.51 16.11 -0.64
N SER A 176 0.37 16.26 -1.34
CA SER A 176 0.18 17.26 -2.39
C SER A 176 0.06 18.67 -1.78
N LYS A 177 -0.08 19.70 -2.63
CA LYS A 177 -0.38 21.06 -2.12
C LYS A 177 -1.71 21.11 -1.38
N ALA A 178 -2.73 20.41 -1.87
CA ALA A 178 -4.05 20.34 -1.23
C ALA A 178 -3.97 19.57 0.10
N GLY A 179 -3.26 18.43 0.12
CA GLY A 179 -3.00 17.66 1.33
C GLY A 179 -2.25 18.48 2.39
N LEU A 180 -1.21 19.21 1.99
CA LEU A 180 -0.46 20.11 2.89
C LEU A 180 -1.36 21.19 3.47
N THR A 181 -2.22 21.80 2.65
CA THR A 181 -3.19 22.79 3.11
C THR A 181 -4.17 22.17 4.11
N ALA A 182 -4.68 20.98 3.81
CA ALA A 182 -5.59 20.28 4.72
C ALA A 182 -4.95 19.96 6.07
N VAL A 183 -3.67 19.55 6.11
CA VAL A 183 -2.95 19.32 7.38
C VAL A 183 -2.83 20.62 8.18
N ARG A 184 -2.55 21.75 7.54
CA ARG A 184 -2.37 23.05 8.22
C ARG A 184 -3.67 23.67 8.72
N THR A 185 -4.82 23.31 8.11
CA THR A 185 -6.13 23.87 8.46
C THR A 185 -6.97 23.00 9.39
N ASN A 186 -6.65 21.70 9.50
CA ASN A 186 -7.33 20.78 10.40
C ASN A 186 -6.46 20.47 11.63
N GLN A 187 -7.10 20.12 12.73
CA GLN A 187 -6.43 19.71 13.96
C GLN A 187 -6.56 18.20 14.15
N SER A 188 -5.45 17.56 14.48
CA SER A 188 -5.45 16.16 14.90
C SER A 188 -6.10 16.01 16.28
N ASN A 189 -6.84 14.92 16.48
CA ASN A 189 -7.35 14.52 17.81
C ASN A 189 -6.40 13.52 18.51
N SER A 190 -5.14 13.42 18.07
CA SER A 190 -4.10 12.60 18.71
C SER A 190 -2.90 13.46 19.05
N PHE A 191 -2.25 13.15 20.19
CA PHE A 191 -0.96 13.75 20.52
C PHE A 191 0.19 13.07 19.78
N SER A 192 0.34 11.75 19.90
CA SER A 192 1.52 11.03 19.42
C SER A 192 1.61 10.89 17.90
N VAL A 193 0.47 10.79 17.22
CA VAL A 193 0.39 10.70 15.75
C VAL A 193 -0.17 11.98 15.12
N ASP A 194 -0.03 13.14 15.76
CA ASP A 194 -0.40 14.43 15.18
C ASP A 194 0.46 14.72 13.94
N LEU A 195 -0.18 14.59 12.77
CA LEU A 195 0.50 14.74 11.48
C LEU A 195 1.03 16.16 11.28
N GLY A 196 0.33 17.16 11.77
CA GLY A 196 0.76 18.57 11.73
C GLY A 196 2.04 18.81 12.54
N LYS A 197 2.16 18.17 13.71
CA LYS A 197 3.40 18.22 14.52
C LYS A 197 4.56 17.52 13.83
N TRP A 198 4.36 16.32 13.30
CA TRP A 198 5.41 15.59 12.58
C TRP A 198 5.83 16.30 11.28
N LEU A 199 4.90 16.97 10.60
CA LEU A 199 5.22 17.84 9.47
C LEU A 199 6.12 19.00 9.92
N SER A 200 5.80 19.68 11.02
CA SER A 200 6.62 20.79 11.52
C SER A 200 8.04 20.37 11.92
N ILE A 201 8.20 19.12 12.42
CA ILE A 201 9.53 18.54 12.66
C ILE A 201 10.32 18.40 11.36
N MET A 202 9.70 17.88 10.31
CA MET A 202 10.36 17.72 9.01
C MET A 202 10.72 19.08 8.41
N GLU A 203 9.81 20.05 8.43
CA GLU A 203 10.04 21.41 7.94
C GLU A 203 11.19 22.10 8.70
N ALA A 204 11.31 21.89 10.01
CA ALA A 204 12.43 22.42 10.79
C ALA A 204 13.78 21.88 10.32
N TYR A 205 13.88 20.57 10.02
CA TYR A 205 15.11 19.98 9.46
C TYR A 205 15.39 20.49 8.04
N GLU A 206 14.38 20.58 7.18
CA GLU A 206 14.51 21.07 5.81
C GLU A 206 14.98 22.54 5.76
N ASN A 207 14.58 23.35 6.74
CA ASN A 207 14.98 24.74 6.88
C ASN A 207 16.32 24.93 7.61
N GLY A 208 17.09 23.86 7.83
CA GLY A 208 18.40 23.90 8.45
C GLY A 208 18.40 24.03 9.98
N GLY A 209 17.26 23.76 10.63
CA GLY A 209 17.14 23.63 12.08
C GLY A 209 17.98 22.45 12.59
N GLY A 210 18.82 22.67 13.59
CA GLY A 210 19.72 21.62 14.10
C GLY A 210 19.01 20.51 14.87
N HIS A 211 17.92 20.80 15.56
CA HIS A 211 17.16 19.84 16.34
C HIS A 211 15.71 20.31 16.50
N ALA A 212 14.78 19.41 16.21
CA ALA A 212 13.36 19.62 16.46
C ALA A 212 12.77 18.36 17.09
N TYR A 213 11.94 18.52 18.11
CA TYR A 213 11.43 17.42 18.92
C TYR A 213 9.92 17.54 19.15
N HIS A 214 9.22 16.44 18.96
CA HIS A 214 7.84 16.24 19.38
C HIS A 214 7.72 14.99 20.27
N ALA A 215 8.26 13.86 19.79
CA ALA A 215 8.39 12.62 20.52
C ALA A 215 9.62 11.85 20.02
N THR A 216 10.00 10.78 20.72
CA THR A 216 11.21 10.00 20.38
C THR A 216 11.07 9.31 19.03
N MET A 217 12.12 9.43 18.20
CA MET A 217 12.26 8.78 16.89
C MET A 217 13.26 7.63 16.98
N PRO A 218 13.08 6.54 16.20
CA PRO A 218 14.02 5.43 16.10
C PRO A 218 15.23 5.82 15.20
N THR A 219 16.16 6.62 15.73
CA THR A 219 17.23 7.28 14.96
C THR A 219 18.13 6.31 14.21
N ASP A 220 18.52 5.18 14.81
CA ASP A 220 19.39 4.18 14.17
C ASP A 220 18.68 3.51 12.99
N ALA A 221 17.42 3.13 13.17
CA ALA A 221 16.63 2.53 12.10
C ALA A 221 16.34 3.55 10.97
N LEU A 222 16.16 4.83 11.28
CA LEU A 222 16.01 5.88 10.25
C LEU A 222 17.32 6.15 9.51
N THR A 223 18.47 6.03 10.17
CA THR A 223 19.78 6.13 9.52
C THR A 223 19.98 4.98 8.52
N SER A 224 19.73 3.74 8.94
CA SER A 224 19.76 2.58 8.06
C SER A 224 18.76 2.70 6.90
N PHE A 225 17.56 3.20 7.17
CA PHE A 225 16.55 3.45 6.14
C PHE A 225 17.03 4.48 5.11
N ARG A 226 17.60 5.60 5.56
CA ARG A 226 18.20 6.58 4.64
C ARG A 226 19.24 5.96 3.73
N ASP A 227 20.12 5.11 4.27
CA ASP A 227 21.18 4.48 3.49
C ASP A 227 20.60 3.55 2.41
N THR A 228 19.59 2.76 2.74
CA THR A 228 18.86 1.93 1.76
C THR A 228 18.15 2.78 0.69
N MET A 229 17.60 3.94 1.08
CA MET A 229 16.98 4.86 0.10
C MET A 229 18.00 5.46 -0.87
N ILE A 230 19.20 5.80 -0.39
CA ILE A 230 20.31 6.28 -1.23
C ILE A 230 20.72 5.18 -2.22
N GLU A 231 20.85 3.93 -1.76
CA GLU A 231 21.12 2.77 -2.61
C GLU A 231 20.03 2.58 -3.67
N THR A 232 18.74 2.62 -3.25
CA THR A 232 17.58 2.53 -4.14
C THR A 232 17.61 3.60 -5.24
N ARG A 233 17.88 4.86 -4.87
CA ARG A 233 17.99 5.98 -5.81
C ARG A 233 19.18 5.80 -6.76
N ALA A 234 20.32 5.38 -6.24
CA ALA A 234 21.53 5.16 -7.06
C ALA A 234 21.34 4.03 -8.09
N TYR A 235 20.58 3.00 -7.77
CA TYR A 235 20.24 1.93 -8.71
C TYR A 235 19.24 2.41 -9.78
N GLY A 236 18.34 3.31 -9.43
CA GLY A 236 17.35 3.96 -10.29
C GLY A 236 15.92 3.47 -10.07
N PHE A 237 15.02 4.41 -9.80
CA PHE A 237 13.61 4.12 -9.51
C PHE A 237 12.88 3.44 -10.67
N GLU A 238 13.10 3.90 -11.90
CA GLU A 238 12.49 3.32 -13.11
C GLU A 238 12.99 1.89 -13.36
N LYS A 239 14.29 1.66 -13.15
CA LYS A 239 14.88 0.34 -13.30
C LYS A 239 14.31 -0.64 -12.27
N LEU A 240 14.16 -0.22 -11.02
CA LEU A 240 13.54 -1.03 -9.97
C LEU A 240 12.06 -1.29 -10.24
N ALA A 241 11.33 -0.29 -10.74
CA ALA A 241 9.94 -0.47 -11.13
C ALA A 241 9.80 -1.52 -12.25
N ALA A 242 10.63 -1.43 -13.28
CA ALA A 242 10.64 -2.42 -14.37
C ALA A 242 10.95 -3.83 -13.87
N ALA A 243 11.98 -3.99 -13.03
CA ALA A 243 12.35 -5.27 -12.43
C ALA A 243 11.23 -5.84 -11.54
N GLN A 244 10.54 -4.98 -10.77
CA GLN A 244 9.41 -5.40 -9.94
C GLN A 244 8.24 -5.92 -10.78
N TRP A 245 7.90 -5.23 -11.88
CA TRP A 245 6.86 -5.69 -12.80
C TRP A 245 7.24 -6.98 -13.52
N GLU A 246 8.47 -7.09 -13.98
CA GLU A 246 9.00 -8.31 -14.60
C GLU A 246 8.90 -9.50 -13.64
N GLN A 247 9.41 -9.34 -12.41
CA GLN A 247 9.38 -10.38 -11.38
C GLN A 247 7.95 -10.81 -11.06
N GLY A 248 7.03 -9.85 -10.83
CA GLY A 248 5.64 -10.14 -10.51
C GLY A 248 4.91 -10.90 -11.62
N ASN A 249 5.14 -10.50 -12.88
CA ASN A 249 4.54 -11.15 -14.04
C ASN A 249 5.08 -12.58 -14.24
N ARG A 250 6.39 -12.78 -14.12
CA ARG A 250 7.02 -14.11 -14.23
C ARG A 250 6.58 -15.04 -13.10
N VAL A 251 6.48 -14.54 -11.86
CA VAL A 251 5.97 -15.34 -10.73
C VAL A 251 4.51 -15.76 -10.96
N ARG A 252 3.64 -14.87 -11.47
CA ARG A 252 2.26 -15.25 -11.82
C ARG A 252 2.23 -16.31 -12.93
N ALA A 253 3.04 -16.15 -13.97
CA ALA A 253 3.13 -17.11 -15.06
C ALA A 253 3.62 -18.48 -14.56
N ALA A 254 4.62 -18.53 -13.69
CA ALA A 254 5.14 -19.74 -13.06
C ALA A 254 4.08 -20.47 -12.20
N LEU A 255 3.24 -19.73 -11.48
CA LEU A 255 2.12 -20.29 -10.71
C LEU A 255 1.01 -20.79 -11.65
N ALA A 256 0.61 -19.99 -12.63
CA ALA A 256 -0.45 -20.32 -13.57
C ALA A 256 -0.11 -21.57 -14.40
N SER A 257 1.14 -21.74 -14.86
CA SER A 257 1.59 -22.92 -15.61
C SER A 257 1.51 -24.23 -14.78
N ARG A 258 1.42 -24.08 -13.45
CA ARG A 258 1.25 -25.18 -12.49
C ARG A 258 -0.18 -25.32 -11.97
N GLY A 259 -1.17 -24.65 -12.61
CA GLY A 259 -2.58 -24.71 -12.23
C GLY A 259 -2.94 -23.92 -10.96
N ILE A 260 -2.02 -23.11 -10.43
CA ILE A 260 -2.25 -22.29 -9.24
C ILE A 260 -2.88 -20.95 -9.66
N VAL A 261 -4.15 -20.75 -9.27
CA VAL A 261 -4.98 -19.63 -9.74
C VAL A 261 -4.74 -18.36 -8.93
N SER A 262 -4.60 -17.22 -9.62
CA SER A 262 -4.49 -15.90 -8.98
C SER A 262 -5.80 -15.46 -8.32
N VAL A 263 -5.68 -14.81 -7.15
CA VAL A 263 -6.83 -14.14 -6.50
C VAL A 263 -7.17 -12.83 -7.21
N ALA A 264 -6.16 -12.06 -7.64
CA ALA A 264 -6.41 -10.85 -8.42
C ALA A 264 -6.78 -11.19 -9.87
N GLU A 265 -7.80 -10.51 -10.40
CA GLU A 265 -8.20 -10.60 -11.80
C GLU A 265 -7.08 -10.11 -12.72
N GLU A 266 -7.05 -10.64 -13.95
CA GLU A 266 -6.14 -10.19 -14.99
C GLU A 266 -6.29 -8.67 -15.22
N GLY A 267 -5.17 -7.97 -15.36
CA GLY A 267 -5.13 -6.50 -15.43
C GLY A 267 -5.02 -5.79 -14.08
N PHE A 268 -5.36 -6.46 -12.97
CA PHE A 268 -5.26 -5.89 -11.63
C PHE A 268 -4.21 -6.56 -10.72
N GLY A 269 -3.35 -7.40 -11.27
CA GLY A 269 -2.34 -8.11 -10.49
C GLY A 269 -1.17 -7.23 -10.05
N ALA A 270 -0.98 -7.06 -8.74
CA ALA A 270 0.11 -6.25 -8.16
C ALA A 270 1.49 -6.87 -8.42
N PRO A 271 2.52 -6.08 -8.75
CA PRO A 271 3.85 -6.65 -9.07
C PRO A 271 4.66 -7.06 -7.84
N GLY A 272 4.42 -6.44 -6.68
CA GLY A 272 5.19 -6.69 -5.44
C GLY A 272 4.56 -7.72 -4.50
N VAL A 273 3.30 -8.10 -4.74
CA VAL A 273 2.58 -9.11 -3.96
C VAL A 273 1.75 -9.96 -4.89
N VAL A 274 2.07 -11.24 -4.97
CA VAL A 274 1.28 -12.22 -5.73
C VAL A 274 0.46 -13.05 -4.75
N VAL A 275 -0.85 -13.06 -4.92
CA VAL A 275 -1.79 -13.80 -4.07
C VAL A 275 -2.48 -14.85 -4.93
N SER A 276 -2.47 -16.08 -4.45
CA SER A 276 -3.07 -17.22 -5.15
C SER A 276 -4.03 -17.99 -4.25
N PHE A 277 -5.04 -18.59 -4.82
CA PHE A 277 -5.91 -19.50 -4.09
C PHE A 277 -5.13 -20.70 -3.57
N ALA A 278 -5.48 -21.16 -2.38
CA ALA A 278 -4.93 -22.35 -1.74
C ALA A 278 -5.98 -23.47 -1.75
N ASP A 279 -5.59 -24.65 -2.22
CA ASP A 279 -6.48 -25.82 -2.26
C ASP A 279 -6.61 -26.50 -0.90
N THR A 280 -5.60 -26.35 -0.04
CA THR A 280 -5.57 -27.00 1.28
C THR A 280 -5.25 -25.98 2.38
N PRO A 281 -5.63 -26.27 3.64
CA PRO A 281 -5.23 -25.45 4.78
C PRO A 281 -3.71 -25.36 4.96
N GLU A 282 -2.95 -26.40 4.60
CA GLU A 282 -1.50 -26.42 4.66
C GLU A 282 -0.90 -25.44 3.66
N MET A 283 -1.43 -25.39 2.44
CA MET A 283 -1.01 -24.42 1.43
C MET A 283 -1.33 -22.99 1.86
N GLN A 284 -2.50 -22.77 2.47
CA GLN A 284 -2.88 -21.46 3.04
C GLN A 284 -1.89 -20.96 4.10
N THR A 285 -1.40 -21.85 4.98
CA THR A 285 -0.45 -21.50 6.04
C THR A 285 0.97 -21.35 5.56
N GLY A 286 1.28 -21.77 4.33
CA GLY A 286 2.63 -21.77 3.77
C GLY A 286 3.51 -22.93 4.24
N LYS A 287 2.94 -23.94 4.90
CA LYS A 287 3.70 -25.10 5.42
C LYS A 287 4.51 -25.86 4.34
N PRO A 288 3.98 -26.13 3.13
CA PRO A 288 4.77 -26.78 2.07
C PRO A 288 5.96 -25.93 1.63
N PHE A 289 5.82 -24.59 1.58
CA PHE A 289 6.90 -23.68 1.24
C PHE A 289 8.00 -23.70 2.30
N ALA A 290 7.64 -23.69 3.59
CA ALA A 290 8.60 -23.77 4.68
C ALA A 290 9.42 -25.07 4.63
N ALA A 291 8.81 -26.19 4.23
CA ALA A 291 9.48 -27.48 4.09
C ALA A 291 10.59 -27.48 3.03
N VAL A 292 10.51 -26.60 2.03
CA VAL A 292 11.54 -26.42 0.97
C VAL A 292 12.38 -25.15 1.20
N GLY A 293 12.37 -24.58 2.42
CA GLY A 293 13.21 -23.44 2.80
C GLY A 293 12.72 -22.07 2.32
N LEU A 294 11.45 -21.95 1.90
CA LEU A 294 10.86 -20.68 1.54
C LEU A 294 9.86 -20.18 2.60
N GLN A 295 9.98 -18.93 2.97
CA GLN A 295 8.99 -18.25 3.81
C GLN A 295 7.99 -17.51 2.93
N VAL A 296 6.71 -17.84 3.08
CA VAL A 296 5.58 -17.14 2.45
C VAL A 296 4.60 -16.66 3.51
N ALA A 297 3.73 -15.74 3.15
CA ALA A 297 2.73 -15.24 4.09
C ALA A 297 1.42 -16.04 3.96
N ALA A 298 0.86 -16.43 5.09
CA ALA A 298 -0.45 -17.09 5.15
C ALA A 298 -1.53 -16.18 4.55
N GLY A 299 -2.51 -16.79 3.89
CA GLY A 299 -3.71 -16.08 3.42
C GLY A 299 -4.56 -15.58 4.59
N VAL A 300 -5.24 -14.49 4.38
CA VAL A 300 -6.17 -13.86 5.33
C VAL A 300 -7.51 -13.60 4.65
N PRO A 301 -8.61 -13.41 5.39
CA PRO A 301 -9.89 -12.99 4.81
C PRO A 301 -9.75 -11.69 4.01
N LEU A 302 -10.62 -11.44 3.05
CA LEU A 302 -10.64 -10.18 2.30
C LEU A 302 -11.56 -9.14 2.91
N GLN A 303 -12.61 -9.56 3.61
CA GLN A 303 -13.72 -8.70 4.05
C GLN A 303 -14.48 -8.08 2.86
N CYS A 304 -14.57 -8.86 1.76
CA CYS A 304 -15.22 -8.53 0.50
C CYS A 304 -16.28 -9.56 0.12
N ASP A 305 -16.95 -10.17 1.10
CA ASP A 305 -18.01 -11.16 0.93
C ASP A 305 -17.53 -12.45 0.21
N GLU A 306 -16.28 -12.83 0.45
CA GLU A 306 -15.60 -13.96 -0.20
C GLU A 306 -16.15 -15.34 0.17
N GLY A 307 -16.88 -15.45 1.25
CA GLY A 307 -17.42 -16.71 1.78
C GLY A 307 -16.44 -17.52 2.63
N PRO A 308 -16.94 -18.51 3.41
CA PRO A 308 -16.15 -19.22 4.43
C PRO A 308 -15.11 -20.17 3.84
N GLU A 309 -15.26 -20.59 2.59
CA GLU A 309 -14.33 -21.53 1.92
C GLU A 309 -13.14 -20.83 1.26
N TYR A 310 -13.08 -19.50 1.32
CA TYR A 310 -11.98 -18.74 0.74
C TYR A 310 -10.67 -19.07 1.44
N ARG A 311 -9.68 -19.53 0.68
CA ARG A 311 -8.31 -19.76 1.14
C ARG A 311 -7.32 -19.21 0.12
N SER A 312 -6.27 -18.58 0.61
CA SER A 312 -5.20 -18.04 -0.24
C SER A 312 -3.85 -18.15 0.47
N PHE A 313 -2.78 -17.96 -0.28
CA PHE A 313 -1.44 -17.69 0.24
C PHE A 313 -0.82 -16.52 -0.51
N ARG A 314 0.22 -15.91 0.05
CA ARG A 314 0.79 -14.67 -0.45
C ARG A 314 2.29 -14.77 -0.62
N LEU A 315 2.78 -14.41 -1.80
CA LEU A 315 4.19 -14.27 -2.10
C LEU A 315 4.56 -12.79 -2.09
N GLY A 316 5.40 -12.38 -1.12
CA GLY A 316 5.97 -11.04 -1.06
C GLY A 316 7.25 -10.99 -1.89
N LEU A 317 7.27 -10.15 -2.90
CA LEU A 317 8.38 -10.01 -3.84
C LEU A 317 9.23 -8.75 -3.58
N PHE A 318 9.10 -8.20 -2.38
CA PHE A 318 9.88 -7.05 -1.96
C PHE A 318 11.34 -7.43 -1.68
N GLY A 319 12.24 -6.48 -1.83
CA GLY A 319 13.64 -6.60 -1.49
C GLY A 319 14.55 -6.32 -2.69
N LEU A 320 15.52 -5.43 -2.49
CA LEU A 320 16.53 -5.10 -3.52
C LEU A 320 17.31 -6.35 -3.96
N ASP A 321 17.59 -7.27 -3.04
CA ASP A 321 18.23 -8.56 -3.29
C ASP A 321 17.53 -9.38 -4.39
N LYS A 322 16.19 -9.31 -4.46
CA LYS A 322 15.39 -10.00 -5.47
C LYS A 322 15.34 -9.25 -6.79
N LEU A 323 15.30 -7.90 -6.71
CA LEU A 323 15.18 -7.04 -7.88
C LEU A 323 16.50 -6.84 -8.62
N TYR A 324 17.65 -7.05 -7.96
CA TYR A 324 18.96 -7.02 -8.60
C TYR A 324 19.19 -8.21 -9.53
N ASP A 325 18.56 -9.36 -9.23
CA ASP A 325 18.65 -10.58 -10.05
C ASP A 325 17.27 -11.28 -10.08
N VAL A 326 16.42 -10.80 -10.98
CA VAL A 326 15.08 -11.35 -11.19
C VAL A 326 15.13 -12.80 -11.67
N ASP A 327 16.11 -13.15 -12.51
CA ASP A 327 16.25 -14.50 -13.04
C ASP A 327 16.51 -15.51 -11.93
N ALA A 328 17.50 -15.25 -11.07
CA ALA A 328 17.80 -16.13 -9.94
C ALA A 328 16.66 -16.19 -8.93
N SER A 329 15.97 -15.06 -8.71
CA SER A 329 14.82 -14.98 -7.79
C SER A 329 13.65 -15.84 -8.28
N VAL A 330 13.31 -15.77 -9.56
CA VAL A 330 12.22 -16.56 -10.16
C VAL A 330 12.60 -18.03 -10.24
N ALA A 331 13.81 -18.38 -10.69
CA ALA A 331 14.26 -19.75 -10.80
C ALA A 331 14.22 -20.50 -9.44
N ARG A 332 14.60 -19.81 -8.35
CA ARG A 332 14.51 -20.37 -6.99
C ARG A 332 13.06 -20.72 -6.60
N LEU A 333 12.11 -19.85 -6.93
CA LEU A 333 10.71 -20.10 -6.68
C LEU A 333 10.18 -21.26 -7.51
N GLU A 334 10.50 -21.32 -8.81
CA GLU A 334 10.10 -22.41 -9.71
C GLU A 334 10.59 -23.75 -9.21
N ALA A 335 11.86 -23.86 -8.85
CA ALA A 335 12.44 -25.09 -8.28
C ALA A 335 11.74 -25.53 -6.99
N ALA A 336 11.36 -24.58 -6.13
CA ALA A 336 10.61 -24.88 -4.92
C ALA A 336 9.17 -25.33 -5.21
N LEU A 337 8.49 -24.69 -6.16
CA LEU A 337 7.14 -25.07 -6.59
C LEU A 337 7.12 -26.50 -7.16
N ASP A 338 8.13 -26.86 -7.96
CA ASP A 338 8.25 -28.20 -8.52
C ASP A 338 8.42 -29.27 -7.43
N GLN A 339 9.20 -28.99 -6.39
CA GLN A 339 9.35 -29.87 -5.22
C GLN A 339 8.04 -30.00 -4.43
N ILE A 340 7.33 -28.89 -4.19
CA ILE A 340 6.07 -28.88 -3.45
C ILE A 340 4.99 -29.69 -4.17
N LEU A 341 4.93 -29.61 -5.51
CA LEU A 341 3.91 -30.27 -6.31
C LEU A 341 4.23 -31.74 -6.62
N ALA A 342 5.48 -32.16 -6.45
CA ALA A 342 5.91 -33.54 -6.59
C ALA A 342 5.71 -34.37 -5.29
N ALA A 343 5.47 -33.72 -4.15
CA ALA A 343 5.30 -34.33 -2.84
C ALA A 343 3.83 -34.65 -2.53
#